data_75e78f7ab9d02214fc948c1391551f68
#
_entry.id   75e78f7ab9d02214fc948c1391551f68
#
_cell.length_a   1.000
_cell.length_b   1.000
_cell.length_c   1.000
_cell.angle_alpha   90.00
_cell.angle_beta   90.00
_cell.angle_gamma   90.00
#
_symmetry.space_group_name_H-M   'P 1'
#
loop_
_entity.id
_entity.type
_entity.pdbx_description
1 polymer ?
#
loop_
_entity_poly.entity_id
_entity_poly.type
_entity_poly.pdbx_seq_one_letter_code
_entity_poly.pdbx_strand_id
1 'polypeptide(L)' 'MLLLLPVKIGNNVWIGANAVILPGVTIGDNAVIGTGSIVTKDIPVNVIAAGNPYRILREITDRDKEYYYHDLRVDVQE' A
#
# COMPACT_ATOMS: atom_id res chain seq x y z
N MET A 1 14.58 -24.54 -7.15
CA MET A 1 14.68 -23.48 -8.16
C MET A 1 14.11 -22.18 -7.62
N LEU A 2 14.78 -21.10 -7.88
CA LEU A 2 14.34 -19.78 -7.42
C LEU A 2 13.66 -19.04 -8.56
N LEU A 3 12.40 -18.62 -8.33
CA LEU A 3 11.69 -17.80 -9.28
C LEU A 3 11.61 -16.37 -8.74
N LEU A 4 12.07 -15.42 -9.55
CA LEU A 4 12.00 -14.02 -9.22
C LEU A 4 10.86 -13.40 -10.03
N LEU A 5 9.73 -13.17 -9.38
CA LEU A 5 8.58 -12.53 -10.01
C LEU A 5 8.58 -11.06 -9.68
N PRO A 6 8.41 -10.18 -10.66
CA PRO A 6 8.43 -8.75 -10.39
C PRO A 6 7.25 -8.30 -9.54
N VAL A 7 7.48 -7.30 -8.73
CA VAL A 7 6.43 -6.56 -8.06
C VAL A 7 6.05 -5.39 -8.96
N LYS A 8 4.77 -5.21 -9.19
CA LYS A 8 4.27 -4.08 -9.98
C LYS A 8 3.56 -3.11 -9.06
N ILE A 9 3.94 -1.86 -9.13
CA ILE A 9 3.38 -0.82 -8.27
C ILE A 9 2.80 0.26 -9.16
N GLY A 10 1.52 0.58 -8.95
CA GLY A 10 0.84 1.60 -9.73
C GLY A 10 1.26 3.01 -9.35
N ASN A 11 0.49 3.99 -9.79
CA ASN A 11 0.76 5.40 -9.56
C ASN A 11 0.24 5.85 -8.20
N ASN A 12 0.96 6.78 -7.57
CA ASN A 12 0.54 7.41 -6.32
C ASN A 12 0.31 6.40 -5.19
N VAL A 13 1.20 5.40 -5.08
CA VAL A 13 1.12 4.39 -4.03
C VAL A 13 1.96 4.83 -2.85
N TRP A 14 1.41 4.71 -1.65
CA TRP A 14 2.12 4.97 -0.41
C TRP A 14 2.38 3.66 0.32
N ILE A 15 3.63 3.42 0.64
CA ILE A 15 4.03 2.19 1.32
C ILE A 15 4.73 2.58 2.61
N GLY A 16 4.17 2.15 3.73
CA GLY A 16 4.73 2.43 5.05
C GLY A 16 6.05 1.74 5.29
N ALA A 17 6.76 2.20 6.30
CA ALA A 17 8.06 1.64 6.66
C ALA A 17 7.93 0.15 7.02
N ASN A 18 8.95 -0.62 6.66
CA ASN A 18 9.03 -2.04 6.98
C ASN A 18 7.90 -2.90 6.40
N ALA A 19 7.20 -2.39 5.39
CA ALA A 19 6.25 -3.21 4.66
C ALA A 19 7.00 -4.22 3.80
N VAL A 20 6.48 -5.43 3.73
CA VAL A 20 7.06 -6.50 2.90
C VAL A 20 6.05 -6.85 1.82
N ILE A 21 6.51 -6.82 0.57
CA ILE A 21 5.67 -7.15 -0.58
C ILE A 21 6.24 -8.39 -1.24
N LEU A 22 5.44 -9.44 -1.31
CA LEU A 22 5.91 -10.69 -1.84
C LEU A 22 6.06 -10.64 -3.36
N PRO A 23 6.94 -11.48 -3.92
CA PRO A 23 7.14 -11.51 -5.37
C PRO A 23 5.84 -11.76 -6.12
N GLY A 24 5.69 -11.13 -7.28
CA GLY A 24 4.53 -11.32 -8.14
C GLY A 24 3.30 -10.50 -7.78
N VAL A 25 3.34 -9.75 -6.68
CA VAL A 25 2.21 -8.93 -6.25
C VAL A 25 2.10 -7.68 -7.11
N THR A 26 0.87 -7.30 -7.44
CA THR A 26 0.56 -6.03 -8.11
C THR A 26 -0.19 -5.13 -7.13
N ILE A 27 0.28 -3.90 -6.97
CA ILE A 27 -0.38 -2.91 -6.11
C ILE A 27 -1.03 -1.86 -7.01
N GLY A 28 -2.33 -1.71 -6.88
CA GLY A 28 -3.11 -0.81 -7.71
C GLY A 28 -2.84 0.66 -7.39
N ASP A 29 -3.29 1.53 -8.30
CA ASP A 29 -3.08 2.97 -8.18
C ASP A 29 -3.74 3.52 -6.91
N ASN A 30 -3.11 4.51 -6.33
CA ASN A 30 -3.61 5.24 -5.15
C ASN A 30 -3.79 4.36 -3.91
N ALA A 31 -3.16 3.19 -3.86
CA ALA A 31 -3.23 2.35 -2.68
C ALA A 31 -2.33 2.89 -1.57
N VAL A 32 -2.75 2.67 -0.34
CA VAL A 32 -1.97 3.02 0.85
C VAL A 32 -1.71 1.75 1.63
N ILE A 33 -0.45 1.44 1.85
CA ILE A 33 -0.02 0.25 2.58
C ILE A 33 0.53 0.70 3.93
N GLY A 34 -0.06 0.21 5.01
CA GLY A 34 0.36 0.59 6.35
C GLY A 34 1.73 0.06 6.75
N THR A 35 2.33 0.72 7.73
CA THR A 35 3.65 0.34 8.25
C THR A 35 3.64 -1.11 8.76
N GLY A 36 4.68 -1.85 8.42
CA GLY A 36 4.85 -3.22 8.90
C GLY A 36 3.93 -4.25 8.26
N SER A 37 3.22 -3.88 7.21
CA SER A 37 2.29 -4.80 6.54
C SER A 37 3.02 -5.87 5.75
N ILE A 38 2.44 -7.05 5.68
CA ILE A 38 2.94 -8.13 4.83
C ILE A 38 1.93 -8.35 3.71
N VAL A 39 2.30 -7.95 2.50
CA VAL A 39 1.42 -7.98 1.34
C VAL A 39 1.64 -9.29 0.58
N THR A 40 0.68 -10.18 0.66
CA THR A 40 0.78 -11.54 0.11
C THR A 40 0.00 -11.72 -1.18
N LYS A 41 -0.92 -10.82 -1.50
CA LYS A 41 -1.76 -10.87 -2.70
C LYS A 41 -1.89 -9.48 -3.29
N ASP A 42 -2.42 -9.41 -4.50
CA ASP A 42 -2.62 -8.15 -5.18
C ASP A 42 -3.49 -7.20 -4.38
N ILE A 43 -3.16 -5.93 -4.45
CA ILE A 43 -3.90 -4.85 -3.79
C ILE A 43 -4.69 -4.10 -4.86
N PRO A 44 -6.01 -4.00 -4.74
CA PRO A 44 -6.80 -3.23 -5.73
C PRO A 44 -6.51 -1.73 -5.65
N VAL A 45 -7.04 -0.99 -6.62
CA VAL A 45 -6.88 0.47 -6.66
C VAL A 45 -7.67 1.14 -5.53
N ASN A 46 -7.21 2.31 -5.10
CA ASN A 46 -7.97 3.19 -4.20
C ASN A 46 -8.37 2.52 -2.87
N VAL A 47 -7.45 1.77 -2.27
CA VAL A 47 -7.74 1.14 -0.97
C VAL A 47 -6.62 1.43 0.03
N ILE A 48 -6.98 1.30 1.30
CA ILE A 48 -6.02 1.30 2.40
C ILE A 48 -5.93 -0.12 2.92
N ALA A 49 -4.73 -0.67 2.96
CA ALA A 49 -4.49 -2.02 3.41
C ALA A 49 -3.38 -2.03 4.47
N ALA A 50 -3.50 -2.89 5.46
CA ALA A 50 -2.50 -2.99 6.52
C ALA A 50 -2.58 -4.34 7.23
N GLY A 51 -1.50 -4.71 7.88
CA GLY A 51 -1.45 -5.88 8.76
C GLY A 51 -0.62 -7.03 8.22
N ASN A 52 -0.58 -8.09 9.00
CA ASN A 52 0.16 -9.32 8.66
C ASN A 52 -0.72 -10.54 8.95
N PRO A 53 -1.24 -11.24 7.93
CA PRO A 53 -1.25 -10.78 6.54
C PRO A 53 -2.11 -9.53 6.38
N TYR A 54 -1.90 -8.81 5.30
CA TYR A 54 -2.62 -7.56 5.12
C TYR A 54 -4.13 -7.79 5.02
N ARG A 55 -4.86 -6.76 5.41
CA ARG A 55 -6.31 -6.69 5.21
C ARG A 55 -6.63 -5.35 4.56
N ILE A 56 -7.64 -5.36 3.70
CA ILE A 56 -8.14 -4.12 3.15
C ILE A 56 -9.03 -3.48 4.21
N LEU A 57 -8.60 -2.30 4.70
CA LEU A 57 -9.31 -1.62 5.76
C LEU A 57 -10.53 -0.87 5.24
N ARG A 58 -10.35 -0.18 4.11
CA ARG A 58 -11.45 0.50 3.44
C ARG A 58 -11.00 1.04 2.10
N GLU A 59 -11.97 1.48 1.30
CA GLU A 59 -11.69 2.19 0.06
C GLU A 59 -11.38 3.65 0.36
N ILE A 60 -10.55 4.25 -0.50
CA ILE A 60 -10.20 5.65 -0.40
C ILE A 60 -11.17 6.45 -1.25
N THR A 61 -11.83 7.44 -0.64
CA THR A 61 -12.67 8.40 -1.34
C THR A 61 -11.82 9.58 -1.81
N ASP A 62 -12.39 10.46 -2.63
CA ASP A 62 -11.69 11.67 -3.05
C ASP A 62 -11.33 12.54 -1.85
N ARG A 63 -12.20 12.59 -0.88
CA ARG A 63 -11.95 13.34 0.35
C ARG A 63 -10.76 12.76 1.12
N ASP A 64 -10.66 11.44 1.18
CA ASP A 64 -9.52 10.79 1.82
C ASP A 64 -8.23 11.09 1.11
N LYS A 65 -8.23 11.09 -0.22
CA LYS A 65 -7.04 11.43 -0.99
C LYS A 65 -6.53 12.81 -0.64
N GLU A 66 -7.42 13.77 -0.56
CA GLU A 66 -7.05 15.13 -0.18
C GLU A 66 -6.46 15.16 1.22
N TYR A 67 -7.10 14.49 2.16
CA TYR A 67 -6.63 14.41 3.54
C TYR A 67 -5.23 13.80 3.62
N TYR A 68 -5.03 12.64 3.02
CA TYR A 68 -3.75 11.95 3.11
C TYR A 68 -2.63 12.74 2.45
N TYR A 69 -2.89 13.34 1.31
CA TYR A 69 -1.84 14.07 0.61
C TYR A 69 -1.46 15.35 1.33
N HIS A 70 -2.37 15.97 2.05
CA HIS A 70 -2.06 17.13 2.87
C HIS A 70 -1.28 16.75 4.12
N ASP A 71 -1.63 15.65 4.75
CA ASP A 71 -1.11 15.30 6.06
C ASP A 71 0.05 14.33 6.02
N LEU A 72 0.43 13.86 4.87
CA LEU A 72 1.52 12.88 4.77
C LEU A 72 2.85 13.40 5.34
N ARG A 73 3.07 14.70 5.26
CA ARG A 73 4.27 15.29 5.85
C ARG A 73 4.30 15.15 7.36
N VAL A 74 3.14 15.24 7.97
CA VAL A 74 3.03 15.08 9.42
C VAL A 74 3.34 13.64 9.80
N ASP A 75 2.76 12.68 9.07
CA ASP A 75 3.00 11.27 9.33
C ASP A 75 4.47 10.91 9.17
N VAL A 76 5.11 11.47 8.17
CA VAL A 76 6.52 11.20 7.90
C VAL A 76 7.41 11.73 9.01
N GLN A 77 6.98 12.77 9.71
CA GLN A 77 7.77 13.38 10.77
C GLN A 77 7.77 12.59 12.07
N GLU A 78 6.90 11.64 12.21
CA GLU A 78 6.92 10.78 13.38
C GLU A 78 8.01 9.71 13.25
#